data_c5f6fc4751e915759f5cd4802a59e938
#
_entry.id   c5f6fc4751e915759f5cd4802a59e938
#
_cell.length_a   1.000
_cell.length_b   1.000
_cell.length_c   1.000
_cell.angle_alpha   90.00
_cell.angle_beta   90.00
_cell.angle_gamma   90.00
#
_symmetry.space_group_name_H-M   'P 1'
#
loop_
_entity.id
_entity.type
_entity.pdbx_description
1 polymer ?
#
loop_
_entity_poly.entity_id
_entity_poly.type
_entity_poly.pdbx_seq_one_letter_code
_entity_poly.pdbx_strand_id
1 'polypeptide(L)'
;MMKDFIKLKDKNNIVTIEKGELISFKVDGSEYIHQKGSKGWRKSDDEMFPIIGPVSKNNFRVHTKKGDAIQDQHGLLREMDYVLISSDEKTAKFSKKYVKNTKLINSKYPEKSTEEKLFWPFDFTFEKHFYLENNTLKINFIITAEAGMPFMLGYHPAFLLSSSGTDTLVANGKKITLKEIYEVGHNAFPVLNTDKIILENSDRNHLEISTTNFNNFMLWTEVDNMLCIEPISQYTSYTDEKFSEENMRISSGKEEFSITIKVL
;
A
#
# COMPACT_ATOMS: atom_id res chain seq x y z
N MET A 1 4.24 -28.92 2.60
CA MET A 1 3.74 -27.97 1.58
C MET A 1 3.21 -26.74 2.33
N MET A 2 3.85 -25.60 2.20
CA MET A 2 3.24 -24.35 2.69
C MET A 2 1.94 -24.13 1.91
N LYS A 3 0.84 -23.83 2.62
CA LYS A 3 -0.40 -23.46 1.97
C LYS A 3 -0.14 -22.13 1.23
N ASP A 4 -0.30 -22.11 -0.08
CA ASP A 4 -0.12 -20.89 -0.88
C ASP A 4 -1.10 -19.79 -0.46
N PHE A 5 -2.20 -20.15 0.21
CA PHE A 5 -3.27 -19.26 0.67
C PHE A 5 -3.54 -19.42 2.16
N ILE A 6 -3.65 -18.29 2.86
CA ILE A 6 -4.16 -18.18 4.23
C ILE A 6 -5.57 -17.62 4.16
N LYS A 7 -6.51 -18.25 4.88
CA LYS A 7 -7.88 -17.76 5.02
C LYS A 7 -8.15 -17.44 6.49
N LEU A 8 -8.47 -16.18 6.74
CA LEU A 8 -9.02 -15.73 8.02
C LEU A 8 -10.54 -15.80 7.93
N LYS A 9 -11.20 -16.18 9.02
CA LYS A 9 -12.66 -16.30 9.11
C LYS A 9 -13.18 -15.73 10.42
N ASP A 10 -14.26 -14.97 10.31
CA ASP A 10 -15.08 -14.57 11.44
C ASP A 10 -16.56 -14.53 11.02
N LYS A 11 -17.36 -15.48 11.50
CA LYS A 11 -18.75 -15.70 11.06
C LYS A 11 -18.81 -15.93 9.54
N ASN A 12 -19.52 -15.07 8.81
CA ASN A 12 -19.66 -15.10 7.35
C ASN A 12 -18.57 -14.30 6.61
N ASN A 13 -17.63 -13.70 7.36
CA ASN A 13 -16.60 -12.84 6.81
C ASN A 13 -15.33 -13.62 6.56
N ILE A 14 -14.71 -13.38 5.41
CA ILE A 14 -13.53 -14.14 4.95
C ILE A 14 -12.51 -13.15 4.39
N VAL A 15 -11.27 -13.29 4.86
CA VAL A 15 -10.11 -12.65 4.25
C VAL A 15 -9.22 -13.74 3.65
N THR A 16 -8.77 -13.56 2.42
CA THR A 16 -7.82 -14.46 1.78
C THR A 16 -6.53 -13.70 1.48
N ILE A 17 -5.41 -14.30 1.89
CA ILE A 17 -4.07 -13.74 1.75
C ILE A 17 -3.21 -14.73 0.97
N GLU A 18 -2.55 -14.28 -0.08
CA GLU A 18 -1.58 -15.05 -0.85
C GLU A 18 -0.19 -14.46 -0.69
N LYS A 19 0.72 -15.20 -0.05
CA LYS A 19 2.12 -14.75 0.15
C LYS A 19 2.26 -13.33 0.71
N GLY A 20 1.36 -12.95 1.63
CA GLY A 20 1.32 -11.62 2.24
C GLY A 20 0.51 -10.57 1.47
N GLU A 21 0.05 -10.85 0.25
CA GLU A 21 -0.87 -10.01 -0.52
C GLU A 21 -2.32 -10.27 -0.10
N LEU A 22 -3.08 -9.21 0.19
CA LEU A 22 -4.53 -9.27 0.43
C LEU A 22 -5.24 -9.46 -0.91
N ILE A 23 -5.77 -10.66 -1.18
CA ILE A 23 -6.41 -10.97 -2.46
C ILE A 23 -7.93 -11.04 -2.42
N SER A 24 -8.52 -11.03 -1.21
CA SER A 24 -9.98 -11.03 -1.04
C SER A 24 -10.34 -10.57 0.37
N PHE A 25 -11.38 -9.75 0.47
CA PHE A 25 -12.09 -9.44 1.71
C PHE A 25 -13.59 -9.50 1.42
N LYS A 26 -14.23 -10.54 1.94
CA LYS A 26 -15.67 -10.78 1.79
C LYS A 26 -16.39 -10.55 3.11
N VAL A 27 -17.48 -9.78 3.05
CA VAL A 27 -18.42 -9.61 4.14
C VAL A 27 -19.81 -10.03 3.65
N ASP A 28 -20.42 -11.01 4.32
CA ASP A 28 -21.71 -11.60 3.94
C ASP A 28 -21.79 -12.00 2.45
N GLY A 29 -20.67 -12.53 1.92
CA GLY A 29 -20.56 -12.98 0.53
C GLY A 29 -20.16 -11.92 -0.50
N SER A 30 -20.27 -10.62 -0.16
CA SER A 30 -19.86 -9.50 -1.05
C SER A 30 -18.36 -9.30 -1.03
N GLU A 31 -17.71 -9.25 -2.19
CA GLU A 31 -16.27 -9.01 -2.34
C GLU A 31 -15.99 -7.49 -2.41
N TYR A 32 -14.91 -7.06 -1.76
CA TYR A 32 -14.50 -5.64 -1.71
C TYR A 32 -13.12 -5.37 -2.30
N ILE A 33 -12.31 -6.40 -2.51
CA ILE A 33 -10.95 -6.27 -3.05
C ILE A 33 -10.95 -6.59 -4.56
N HIS A 34 -10.21 -5.78 -5.32
CA HIS A 34 -9.97 -6.04 -6.73
C HIS A 34 -9.37 -7.43 -6.94
N GLN A 35 -9.89 -8.17 -7.92
CA GLN A 35 -9.49 -9.54 -8.18
C GLN A 35 -8.42 -9.63 -9.25
N LYS A 36 -7.31 -10.27 -8.94
CA LYS A 36 -6.25 -10.59 -9.92
C LYS A 36 -6.83 -11.24 -11.16
N GLY A 37 -6.36 -10.80 -12.33
CA GLY A 37 -6.81 -11.32 -13.62
C GLY A 37 -8.04 -10.63 -14.19
N SER A 38 -8.73 -9.76 -13.44
CA SER A 38 -9.70 -8.84 -14.02
C SER A 38 -9.00 -7.63 -14.63
N LYS A 39 -9.76 -6.82 -15.40
CA LYS A 39 -9.26 -5.59 -16.01
C LYS A 39 -8.68 -4.66 -14.94
N GLY A 40 -7.53 -4.04 -15.22
CA GLY A 40 -6.86 -3.10 -14.35
C GLY A 40 -5.54 -3.61 -13.81
N TRP A 41 -5.26 -3.31 -12.55
CA TRP A 41 -3.99 -3.65 -11.93
C TRP A 41 -3.85 -5.17 -11.71
N ARG A 42 -2.67 -5.71 -12.03
CA ARG A 42 -2.37 -7.15 -11.93
C ARG A 42 -2.18 -7.68 -10.49
N LYS A 43 -2.19 -6.80 -9.50
CA LYS A 43 -2.15 -7.10 -8.06
C LYS A 43 -3.44 -6.62 -7.39
N SER A 44 -3.60 -6.95 -6.12
CA SER A 44 -4.69 -6.48 -5.27
C SER A 44 -4.19 -5.59 -4.13
N ASP A 45 -2.94 -5.75 -3.70
CA ASP A 45 -2.24 -4.81 -2.83
C ASP A 45 -0.73 -4.85 -3.03
N ASP A 46 -0.05 -3.83 -2.52
CA ASP A 46 1.42 -3.75 -2.45
C ASP A 46 1.82 -2.72 -1.38
N GLU A 47 3.07 -2.76 -0.93
CA GLU A 47 3.64 -1.72 -0.06
C GLU A 47 4.63 -0.87 -0.84
N MET A 48 4.67 0.42 -0.51
CA MET A 48 5.61 1.40 -1.03
C MET A 48 6.61 1.75 0.08
N PHE A 49 7.83 1.16 0.03
CA PHE A 49 8.84 1.33 1.07
C PHE A 49 10.25 0.99 0.52
N PRO A 50 11.34 1.67 0.91
CA PRO A 50 11.42 2.79 1.86
C PRO A 50 11.07 4.15 1.24
N ILE A 51 10.62 4.19 -0.01
CA ILE A 51 10.12 5.40 -0.66
C ILE A 51 8.78 5.12 -1.36
N ILE A 52 8.01 6.18 -1.56
CA ILE A 52 6.76 6.13 -2.34
C ILE A 52 7.09 6.40 -3.82
N GLY A 53 7.77 7.48 -4.11
CA GLY A 53 8.13 7.88 -5.49
C GLY A 53 7.15 8.88 -6.10
N PRO A 54 7.33 9.25 -7.36
CA PRO A 54 8.38 8.82 -8.29
C PRO A 54 9.76 9.37 -7.95
N VAL A 55 10.83 8.80 -8.54
CA VAL A 55 12.22 9.17 -8.27
C VAL A 55 13.08 9.28 -9.55
N SER A 56 12.44 9.16 -10.71
CA SER A 56 13.11 9.16 -12.02
C SER A 56 13.83 10.48 -12.34
N LYS A 57 13.24 11.63 -11.93
CA LYS A 57 13.85 12.95 -12.14
C LYS A 57 15.13 13.16 -11.32
N ASN A 58 15.31 12.38 -10.23
CA ASN A 58 16.53 12.37 -9.45
C ASN A 58 17.47 11.21 -9.85
N ASN A 59 17.40 10.76 -11.10
CA ASN A 59 18.19 9.65 -11.64
C ASN A 59 18.14 8.40 -10.73
N PHE A 60 16.98 8.10 -10.17
CA PHE A 60 16.75 6.97 -9.25
C PHE A 60 17.61 7.02 -7.97
N ARG A 61 18.12 8.19 -7.60
CA ARG A 61 18.97 8.37 -6.40
C ARG A 61 18.15 8.94 -5.24
N VAL A 62 18.40 8.39 -4.06
CA VAL A 62 17.92 8.91 -2.79
C VAL A 62 19.12 9.18 -1.90
N HIS A 63 19.33 10.44 -1.55
CA HIS A 63 20.46 10.84 -0.72
C HIS A 63 20.15 10.58 0.75
N THR A 64 21.05 9.89 1.43
CA THR A 64 20.96 9.62 2.88
C THR A 64 22.29 9.93 3.56
N LYS A 65 22.28 10.05 4.89
CA LYS A 65 23.51 10.24 5.69
C LYS A 65 24.53 9.09 5.53
N LYS A 66 24.08 7.92 5.05
CA LYS A 66 24.96 6.76 4.79
C LYS A 66 25.37 6.65 3.31
N GLY A 67 25.11 7.67 2.51
CA GLY A 67 25.37 7.71 1.08
C GLY A 67 24.11 7.53 0.24
N ASP A 68 24.31 7.51 -1.06
CA ASP A 68 23.23 7.39 -2.03
C ASP A 68 22.69 5.95 -2.07
N ALA A 69 21.38 5.86 -2.15
CA ALA A 69 20.66 4.64 -2.45
C ALA A 69 20.13 4.69 -3.89
N ILE A 70 19.91 3.53 -4.51
CA ILE A 70 19.18 3.40 -5.77
C ILE A 70 17.82 2.83 -5.47
N GLN A 71 16.78 3.59 -5.85
CA GLN A 71 15.39 3.22 -5.66
C GLN A 71 14.60 3.47 -6.94
N ASP A 72 13.48 2.80 -7.07
CA ASP A 72 12.48 3.09 -8.10
C ASP A 72 11.14 3.45 -7.44
N GLN A 73 10.17 3.89 -8.21
CA GLN A 73 8.83 4.19 -7.72
C GLN A 73 8.27 3.00 -6.91
N HIS A 74 7.80 3.29 -5.69
CA HIS A 74 7.30 2.37 -4.67
C HIS A 74 8.39 1.60 -3.91
N GLY A 75 9.68 1.91 -4.14
CA GLY A 75 10.79 1.37 -3.36
C GLY A 75 11.07 -0.12 -3.61
N LEU A 76 12.03 -0.63 -2.87
CA LEU A 76 12.54 -2.00 -3.06
C LEU A 76 11.74 -3.08 -2.34
N LEU A 77 10.86 -2.74 -1.39
CA LEU A 77 10.16 -3.74 -0.58
C LEU A 77 9.31 -4.69 -1.43
N ARG A 78 8.76 -4.19 -2.53
CA ARG A 78 7.96 -4.97 -3.49
C ARG A 78 8.75 -6.07 -4.22
N GLU A 79 10.08 -5.99 -4.23
CA GLU A 79 10.98 -6.98 -4.83
C GLU A 79 11.38 -8.09 -3.84
N MET A 80 10.80 -8.08 -2.64
CA MET A 80 11.08 -9.05 -1.58
C MET A 80 9.88 -9.95 -1.32
N ASP A 81 10.15 -11.22 -1.04
CA ASP A 81 9.13 -12.17 -0.63
C ASP A 81 8.82 -12.08 0.87
N TYR A 82 7.55 -12.25 1.22
CA TYR A 82 7.13 -12.42 2.61
C TYR A 82 7.39 -13.82 3.13
N VAL A 83 7.83 -13.88 4.37
CA VAL A 83 7.85 -15.11 5.18
C VAL A 83 6.69 -15.08 6.15
N LEU A 84 5.88 -16.14 6.18
CA LEU A 84 4.82 -16.30 7.17
C LEU A 84 5.43 -16.53 8.55
N ILE A 85 5.08 -15.68 9.52
CA ILE A 85 5.51 -15.83 10.92
C ILE A 85 4.53 -16.74 11.68
N SER A 86 3.23 -16.43 11.59
CA SER A 86 2.15 -17.18 12.25
C SER A 86 0.81 -16.89 11.60
N SER A 87 -0.13 -17.83 11.75
CA SER A 87 -1.52 -17.61 11.41
C SER A 87 -2.43 -18.45 12.30
N ASP A 88 -3.61 -17.92 12.60
CA ASP A 88 -4.73 -18.60 13.22
C ASP A 88 -6.02 -18.31 12.46
N GLU A 89 -7.19 -18.55 13.07
CA GLU A 89 -8.47 -18.34 12.40
C GLU A 89 -8.76 -16.89 12.05
N LYS A 90 -8.26 -15.93 12.83
CA LYS A 90 -8.57 -14.49 12.70
C LYS A 90 -7.36 -13.62 12.42
N THR A 91 -6.16 -14.16 12.51
CA THR A 91 -4.93 -13.40 12.36
C THR A 91 -3.93 -14.06 11.43
N ALA A 92 -3.13 -13.25 10.73
CA ALA A 92 -1.95 -13.72 10.00
C ALA A 92 -0.85 -12.67 10.09
N LYS A 93 0.39 -13.11 10.25
CA LYS A 93 1.57 -12.25 10.38
C LYS A 93 2.64 -12.67 9.40
N PHE A 94 3.15 -11.71 8.68
CA PHE A 94 4.19 -11.89 7.66
C PHE A 94 5.34 -10.94 7.92
N SER A 95 6.56 -11.31 7.46
CA SER A 95 7.75 -10.48 7.59
C SER A 95 8.61 -10.51 6.34
N LYS A 96 9.27 -9.38 6.07
CA LYS A 96 10.39 -9.23 5.14
C LYS A 96 11.58 -8.68 5.92
N LYS A 97 12.76 -9.27 5.76
CA LYS A 97 13.99 -8.81 6.40
C LYS A 97 15.00 -8.39 5.33
N TYR A 98 15.42 -7.15 5.39
CA TYR A 98 16.39 -6.57 4.49
C TYR A 98 17.72 -6.33 5.20
N VAL A 99 18.81 -6.74 4.57
CA VAL A 99 20.19 -6.44 5.03
C VAL A 99 20.74 -5.30 4.18
N LYS A 100 21.27 -4.28 4.82
CA LYS A 100 21.81 -3.08 4.17
C LYS A 100 22.71 -3.41 2.96
N ASN A 101 22.57 -2.62 1.92
CA ASN A 101 23.33 -2.75 0.67
C ASN A 101 23.11 -4.04 -0.12
N THR A 102 22.14 -4.89 0.28
CA THR A 102 21.72 -6.02 -0.56
C THR A 102 21.11 -5.48 -1.84
N LYS A 103 21.64 -5.96 -2.98
CA LYS A 103 21.14 -5.56 -4.30
C LYS A 103 20.00 -6.48 -4.71
N LEU A 104 18.81 -5.92 -4.89
CA LEU A 104 17.62 -6.60 -5.39
C LEU A 104 17.43 -6.29 -6.87
N ILE A 105 16.94 -7.25 -7.64
CA ILE A 105 16.59 -7.03 -9.04
C ILE A 105 15.34 -6.14 -9.10
N ASN A 106 15.39 -5.08 -9.90
CA ASN A 106 14.26 -4.21 -10.18
C ASN A 106 13.36 -4.86 -11.24
N SER A 107 12.17 -5.25 -10.86
CA SER A 107 11.19 -5.89 -11.76
C SER A 107 10.71 -4.98 -12.92
N LYS A 108 11.02 -3.70 -12.88
CA LYS A 108 10.72 -2.72 -13.94
C LYS A 108 11.82 -2.61 -15.01
N TYR A 109 13.02 -3.12 -14.73
CA TYR A 109 14.13 -3.09 -15.70
C TYR A 109 13.96 -4.19 -16.75
N PRO A 110 14.29 -3.94 -18.04
CA PRO A 110 14.67 -2.65 -18.62
C PRO A 110 13.47 -1.83 -19.16
N GLU A 111 12.25 -2.35 -19.12
CA GLU A 111 11.09 -1.81 -19.85
C GLU A 111 10.60 -0.46 -19.32
N LYS A 112 10.66 -0.27 -18.01
CA LYS A 112 10.11 0.90 -17.30
C LYS A 112 11.10 1.58 -16.36
N SER A 113 12.36 1.13 -16.36
CA SER A 113 13.44 1.68 -15.54
C SER A 113 14.79 1.50 -16.19
N THR A 114 15.72 2.41 -15.93
CA THR A 114 17.13 2.29 -16.35
C THR A 114 17.99 1.57 -15.31
N GLU A 115 17.50 1.42 -14.09
CA GLU A 115 18.22 0.81 -12.97
C GLU A 115 17.88 -0.68 -12.83
N GLU A 116 18.87 -1.54 -13.10
CA GLU A 116 18.72 -3.00 -12.98
C GLU A 116 18.57 -3.46 -11.53
N LYS A 117 19.21 -2.76 -10.57
CA LYS A 117 19.29 -3.18 -9.18
C LYS A 117 18.96 -2.04 -8.23
N LEU A 118 18.16 -2.36 -7.22
CA LEU A 118 17.81 -1.46 -6.14
C LEU A 118 18.56 -1.85 -4.86
N PHE A 119 18.91 -0.88 -4.03
CA PHE A 119 19.48 -1.12 -2.70
C PHE A 119 19.21 0.05 -1.75
N TRP A 120 19.28 -0.22 -0.43
CA TRP A 120 19.11 0.73 0.66
C TRP A 120 20.27 0.58 1.66
N PRO A 121 20.86 1.67 2.21
CA PRO A 121 22.04 1.58 3.08
C PRO A 121 21.73 1.31 4.56
N PHE A 122 20.53 0.82 4.88
CA PHE A 122 20.09 0.52 6.24
C PHE A 122 19.48 -0.87 6.33
N ASP A 123 19.71 -1.53 7.48
CA ASP A 123 18.99 -2.77 7.83
C ASP A 123 17.57 -2.44 8.27
N PHE A 124 16.61 -3.28 7.89
CA PHE A 124 15.26 -3.21 8.44
C PHE A 124 14.54 -4.56 8.43
N THR A 125 13.56 -4.69 9.30
CA THR A 125 12.51 -5.72 9.24
C THR A 125 11.18 -5.01 9.05
N PHE A 126 10.40 -5.50 8.09
CA PHE A 126 9.06 -5.01 7.80
C PHE A 126 8.06 -6.13 8.06
N GLU A 127 7.08 -5.90 8.93
CA GLU A 127 6.05 -6.87 9.23
C GLU A 127 4.68 -6.34 8.80
N LYS A 128 3.83 -7.25 8.29
CA LYS A 128 2.45 -7.00 7.91
C LYS A 128 1.56 -7.98 8.66
N HIS A 129 0.70 -7.44 9.52
CA HIS A 129 -0.17 -8.22 10.39
C HIS A 129 -1.63 -7.97 10.06
N PHE A 130 -2.38 -9.01 9.75
CA PHE A 130 -3.81 -8.98 9.45
C PHE A 130 -4.62 -9.43 10.67
N TYR A 131 -5.73 -8.74 10.93
CA TYR A 131 -6.68 -9.04 11.98
C TYR A 131 -8.09 -8.89 11.44
N LEU A 132 -8.87 -9.96 11.45
CA LEU A 132 -10.27 -9.96 11.05
C LEU A 132 -11.17 -10.03 12.28
N GLU A 133 -12.06 -9.06 12.44
CA GLU A 133 -13.07 -9.07 13.49
C GLU A 133 -14.38 -8.47 12.95
N ASN A 134 -15.45 -9.29 13.02
CA ASN A 134 -16.75 -8.92 12.45
C ASN A 134 -16.58 -8.46 10.97
N ASN A 135 -17.17 -7.32 10.59
CA ASN A 135 -17.08 -6.70 9.27
C ASN A 135 -15.85 -5.79 9.08
N THR A 136 -14.80 -6.01 9.86
CA THR A 136 -13.63 -5.14 9.91
C THR A 136 -12.34 -5.93 9.72
N LEU A 137 -11.54 -5.50 8.75
CA LEU A 137 -10.17 -5.96 8.55
C LEU A 137 -9.22 -4.85 8.97
N LYS A 138 -8.36 -5.14 9.95
CA LYS A 138 -7.24 -4.27 10.33
C LYS A 138 -5.93 -4.86 9.83
N ILE A 139 -5.07 -4.01 9.24
CA ILE A 139 -3.72 -4.38 8.81
C ILE A 139 -2.76 -3.44 9.52
N ASN A 140 -1.84 -4.01 10.30
CA ASN A 140 -0.76 -3.26 10.94
C ASN A 140 0.55 -3.50 10.19
N PHE A 141 1.31 -2.42 10.00
CA PHE A 141 2.66 -2.43 9.48
C PHE A 141 3.62 -2.05 10.60
N ILE A 142 4.62 -2.89 10.85
CA ILE A 142 5.63 -2.67 11.88
C ILE A 142 6.99 -2.62 11.18
N ILE A 143 7.70 -1.51 11.33
CA ILE A 143 9.04 -1.32 10.78
C ILE A 143 10.00 -1.29 11.97
N THR A 144 10.90 -2.27 12.02
CA THR A 144 12.02 -2.25 12.94
C THR A 144 13.29 -1.96 12.15
N ALA A 145 13.95 -0.85 12.44
CA ALA A 145 15.10 -0.37 11.69
C ALA A 145 16.09 0.34 12.59
N GLU A 146 17.27 0.67 12.06
CA GLU A 146 18.21 1.53 12.78
C GLU A 146 17.57 2.90 13.10
N ALA A 147 17.79 3.41 14.29
CA ALA A 147 17.43 4.79 14.61
C ALA A 147 18.17 5.76 13.66
N GLY A 148 17.47 6.72 13.12
CA GLY A 148 17.98 7.65 12.13
C GLY A 148 17.83 7.20 10.67
N MET A 149 17.26 6.01 10.37
CA MET A 149 16.93 5.62 9.02
C MET A 149 15.83 6.52 8.44
N PRO A 150 16.06 7.23 7.33
CA PRO A 150 14.99 7.95 6.63
C PRO A 150 14.09 6.96 5.90
N PHE A 151 12.78 7.24 5.84
CA PHE A 151 11.84 6.42 5.09
C PHE A 151 10.53 7.13 4.77
N MET A 152 9.83 6.62 3.78
CA MET A 152 8.41 6.84 3.51
C MET A 152 7.71 5.50 3.54
N LEU A 153 6.46 5.47 3.96
CA LEU A 153 5.60 4.30 3.86
C LEU A 153 4.31 4.67 3.14
N GLY A 154 3.95 3.85 2.16
CA GLY A 154 2.63 3.82 1.57
C GLY A 154 2.11 2.39 1.48
N TYR A 155 0.80 2.25 1.48
CA TYR A 155 0.12 1.00 1.21
C TYR A 155 -0.83 1.18 0.03
N HIS A 156 -0.82 0.25 -0.89
CA HIS A 156 -1.46 0.37 -2.21
C HIS A 156 -2.52 -0.73 -2.41
N PRO A 157 -3.62 -0.72 -1.65
CA PRO A 157 -4.72 -1.67 -1.85
C PRO A 157 -5.62 -1.23 -3.00
N ALA A 158 -6.14 -2.19 -3.75
CA ALA A 158 -7.12 -1.96 -4.82
C ALA A 158 -8.50 -2.48 -4.39
N PHE A 159 -9.50 -1.62 -4.44
CA PHE A 159 -10.88 -1.92 -4.09
C PHE A 159 -11.73 -2.10 -5.35
N LEU A 160 -12.72 -3.01 -5.27
CA LEU A 160 -13.70 -3.16 -6.33
C LEU A 160 -14.63 -1.94 -6.39
N LEU A 161 -14.84 -1.44 -7.59
CA LEU A 161 -15.90 -0.48 -7.89
C LEU A 161 -17.18 -1.20 -8.31
N SER A 162 -18.31 -0.52 -8.13
CA SER A 162 -19.61 -0.97 -8.60
C SER A 162 -19.70 -0.91 -10.12
N SER A 163 -20.45 -1.82 -10.72
CA SER A 163 -20.61 -1.88 -12.18
C SER A 163 -21.33 -0.66 -12.79
N SER A 164 -22.02 0.11 -11.96
CA SER A 164 -22.74 1.34 -12.38
C SER A 164 -21.81 2.50 -12.76
N GLY A 165 -20.57 2.52 -12.24
CA GLY A 165 -19.64 3.64 -12.40
C GLY A 165 -20.02 4.91 -11.65
N THR A 166 -20.97 4.82 -10.68
CA THR A 166 -21.48 5.96 -9.91
C THR A 166 -20.95 6.05 -8.49
N ASP A 167 -19.97 5.22 -8.15
CA ASP A 167 -19.31 5.26 -6.84
C ASP A 167 -18.62 6.61 -6.63
N THR A 168 -18.57 7.00 -5.38
CA THR A 168 -17.97 8.28 -4.96
C THR A 168 -17.17 8.07 -3.68
N LEU A 169 -16.29 9.02 -3.36
CA LEU A 169 -15.58 9.01 -2.10
C LEU A 169 -15.94 10.24 -1.28
N VAL A 170 -15.88 10.10 0.04
CA VAL A 170 -16.04 11.21 0.97
C VAL A 170 -14.81 11.32 1.85
N ALA A 171 -14.15 12.48 1.83
CA ALA A 171 -13.00 12.78 2.66
C ALA A 171 -13.03 14.28 3.05
N ASN A 172 -12.66 14.61 4.28
CA ASN A 172 -12.66 16.01 4.78
C ASN A 172 -13.99 16.75 4.54
N GLY A 173 -15.13 16.03 4.61
CA GLY A 173 -16.45 16.59 4.34
C GLY A 173 -16.74 16.93 2.87
N LYS A 174 -15.85 16.55 1.96
CA LYS A 174 -16.00 16.76 0.51
C LYS A 174 -16.27 15.44 -0.20
N LYS A 175 -17.13 15.51 -1.20
CA LYS A 175 -17.40 14.41 -2.12
C LYS A 175 -16.42 14.49 -3.29
N ILE A 176 -15.80 13.35 -3.62
CA ILE A 176 -14.87 13.19 -4.74
C ILE A 176 -15.50 12.18 -5.70
N THR A 177 -15.56 12.51 -6.97
CA THR A 177 -16.13 11.66 -8.02
C THR A 177 -15.05 10.85 -8.72
N LEU A 178 -15.41 9.71 -9.30
CA LEU A 178 -14.50 8.95 -10.15
C LEU A 178 -14.00 9.78 -11.34
N LYS A 179 -14.84 10.68 -11.86
CA LYS A 179 -14.45 11.58 -12.96
C LYS A 179 -13.25 12.45 -12.58
N GLU A 180 -13.24 13.05 -11.39
CA GLU A 180 -12.12 13.87 -10.91
C GLU A 180 -10.83 13.04 -10.79
N ILE A 181 -10.95 11.78 -10.40
CA ILE A 181 -9.80 10.87 -10.31
C ILE A 181 -9.29 10.49 -11.70
N TYR A 182 -10.17 10.21 -12.66
CA TYR A 182 -9.78 9.93 -14.05
C TYR A 182 -9.09 11.12 -14.73
N GLU A 183 -9.49 12.34 -14.41
CA GLU A 183 -8.93 13.56 -15.02
C GLU A 183 -7.44 13.77 -14.69
N VAL A 184 -6.91 13.20 -13.61
CA VAL A 184 -5.46 13.25 -13.32
C VAL A 184 -4.65 12.19 -14.07
N GLY A 185 -5.33 11.26 -14.75
CA GLY A 185 -4.71 10.24 -15.60
C GLY A 185 -3.84 9.25 -14.81
N HIS A 186 -2.64 8.96 -15.31
CA HIS A 186 -1.70 8.06 -14.66
C HIS A 186 -1.08 8.61 -13.35
N ASN A 187 -1.28 9.90 -13.07
CA ASN A 187 -0.95 10.47 -11.77
C ASN A 187 -2.06 10.14 -10.77
N ALA A 188 -1.71 9.92 -9.52
CA ALA A 188 -2.70 9.69 -8.49
C ALA A 188 -3.29 11.01 -7.98
N PHE A 189 -4.60 11.02 -7.69
CA PHE A 189 -5.31 12.16 -7.13
C PHE A 189 -5.01 12.28 -5.63
N PRO A 190 -4.44 13.40 -5.13
CA PRO A 190 -4.07 13.53 -3.73
C PRO A 190 -5.27 13.92 -2.86
N VAL A 191 -5.41 13.25 -1.71
CA VAL A 191 -6.32 13.63 -0.62
C VAL A 191 -5.49 13.83 0.64
N LEU A 192 -5.20 15.09 0.96
CA LEU A 192 -4.22 15.46 1.97
C LEU A 192 -4.89 15.80 3.31
N ASN A 193 -4.11 15.65 4.39
CA ASN A 193 -4.49 16.02 5.76
C ASN A 193 -5.78 15.31 6.23
N THR A 194 -5.87 14.01 5.98
CA THR A 194 -6.94 13.16 6.47
C THR A 194 -6.42 11.77 6.79
N ASP A 195 -7.01 11.16 7.79
CA ASP A 195 -6.78 9.77 8.20
C ASP A 195 -7.96 8.86 7.85
N LYS A 196 -8.98 9.39 7.13
CA LYS A 196 -10.18 8.64 6.80
C LYS A 196 -10.77 9.01 5.44
N ILE A 197 -11.18 7.96 4.71
CA ILE A 197 -11.99 8.04 3.48
C ILE A 197 -13.15 7.05 3.57
N ILE A 198 -14.30 7.44 3.06
CA ILE A 198 -15.45 6.55 2.83
C ILE A 198 -15.58 6.34 1.33
N LEU A 199 -15.55 5.09 0.87
CA LEU A 199 -15.95 4.71 -0.48
C LEU A 199 -17.45 4.38 -0.45
N GLU A 200 -18.25 5.23 -1.08
CA GLU A 200 -19.68 5.05 -1.24
C GLU A 200 -19.97 4.19 -2.48
N ASN A 201 -20.07 2.88 -2.27
CA ASN A 201 -20.46 1.94 -3.32
C ASN A 201 -21.96 2.10 -3.64
N SER A 202 -22.30 1.96 -4.91
CA SER A 202 -23.68 2.08 -5.38
C SER A 202 -24.46 0.75 -5.43
N ASP A 203 -23.78 -0.40 -5.40
CA ASP A 203 -24.38 -1.73 -5.51
C ASP A 203 -24.12 -2.64 -4.29
N ARG A 204 -23.41 -2.15 -3.27
CA ARG A 204 -23.09 -2.87 -2.03
C ARG A 204 -22.89 -1.89 -0.88
N ASN A 205 -22.67 -2.42 0.32
CA ASN A 205 -22.35 -1.60 1.49
C ASN A 205 -21.10 -0.75 1.25
N HIS A 206 -21.08 0.44 1.86
CA HIS A 206 -19.96 1.35 1.79
C HIS A 206 -18.75 0.82 2.56
N LEU A 207 -17.56 1.29 2.22
CA LEU A 207 -16.33 1.04 2.97
C LEU A 207 -15.88 2.30 3.69
N GLU A 208 -15.64 2.19 5.00
CA GLU A 208 -14.84 3.16 5.73
C GLU A 208 -13.40 2.65 5.78
N ILE A 209 -12.47 3.48 5.30
CA ILE A 209 -11.05 3.24 5.34
C ILE A 209 -10.44 4.29 6.26
N SER A 210 -9.95 3.86 7.42
CA SER A 210 -9.30 4.74 8.40
C SER A 210 -7.89 4.28 8.71
N THR A 211 -7.03 5.21 9.12
CA THR A 211 -5.58 4.94 9.28
C THR A 211 -5.04 5.51 10.58
N THR A 212 -3.90 4.96 11.01
CA THR A 212 -3.10 5.53 12.10
C THR A 212 -1.68 5.75 11.56
N ASN A 213 -1.15 6.94 11.80
CA ASN A 213 0.16 7.41 11.37
C ASN A 213 0.34 7.62 9.85
N PHE A 214 -0.68 7.32 9.03
CA PHE A 214 -0.81 7.85 7.67
C PHE A 214 -1.68 9.10 7.74
N ASN A 215 -1.26 10.17 7.11
CA ASN A 215 -1.96 11.46 7.19
C ASN A 215 -2.50 11.94 5.84
N ASN A 216 -2.34 11.14 4.81
CA ASN A 216 -2.75 11.45 3.45
C ASN A 216 -3.14 10.17 2.71
N PHE A 217 -3.86 10.36 1.59
CA PHE A 217 -4.14 9.30 0.63
C PHE A 217 -3.82 9.75 -0.79
N MET A 218 -3.52 8.76 -1.63
CA MET A 218 -3.54 8.89 -3.07
C MET A 218 -4.67 8.02 -3.62
N LEU A 219 -5.37 8.52 -4.64
CA LEU A 219 -6.43 7.78 -5.33
C LEU A 219 -6.00 7.57 -6.76
N TRP A 220 -5.96 6.31 -7.21
CA TRP A 220 -5.53 5.98 -8.55
C TRP A 220 -6.39 4.91 -9.20
N THR A 221 -6.78 5.16 -10.44
CA THR A 221 -7.34 4.17 -11.34
C THR A 221 -7.19 4.61 -12.79
N GLU A 222 -7.07 3.60 -13.67
CA GLU A 222 -7.11 3.78 -15.14
C GLU A 222 -8.26 2.94 -15.76
N VAL A 223 -9.09 2.33 -14.92
CA VAL A 223 -10.17 1.40 -15.32
C VAL A 223 -11.41 1.62 -14.46
N ASP A 224 -12.55 1.13 -14.94
CA ASP A 224 -13.88 1.36 -14.38
C ASP A 224 -14.29 0.38 -13.27
N ASN A 225 -13.51 -0.68 -13.03
CA ASN A 225 -13.87 -1.77 -12.12
C ASN A 225 -13.05 -1.80 -10.82
N MET A 226 -12.06 -0.92 -10.65
CA MET A 226 -11.27 -0.84 -9.43
C MET A 226 -10.79 0.58 -9.13
N LEU A 227 -10.49 0.83 -7.86
CA LEU A 227 -9.85 2.06 -7.38
C LEU A 227 -8.81 1.70 -6.32
N CYS A 228 -7.60 2.17 -6.49
CA CYS A 228 -6.61 2.15 -5.42
C CYS A 228 -6.84 3.34 -4.48
N ILE A 229 -7.00 3.07 -3.19
CA ILE A 229 -7.11 4.07 -2.12
C ILE A 229 -5.89 3.87 -1.22
N GLU A 230 -4.88 4.68 -1.46
CA GLU A 230 -3.51 4.44 -0.99
C GLU A 230 -3.17 5.35 0.19
N PRO A 231 -3.23 4.88 1.45
CA PRO A 231 -2.70 5.66 2.56
C PRO A 231 -1.19 5.82 2.42
N ILE A 232 -0.72 7.05 2.63
CA ILE A 232 0.69 7.42 2.54
C ILE A 232 1.13 8.23 3.75
N SER A 233 2.33 7.96 4.24
CA SER A 233 2.91 8.68 5.38
C SER A 233 3.31 10.11 5.03
N GLN A 234 3.66 10.34 3.77
CA GLN A 234 4.07 11.62 3.23
C GLN A 234 3.68 11.73 1.77
N TYR A 235 3.27 12.93 1.35
CA TYR A 235 2.95 13.22 -0.03
C TYR A 235 4.20 13.69 -0.77
N THR A 236 4.50 13.03 -1.89
CA THR A 236 5.50 13.47 -2.86
C THR A 236 4.80 13.80 -4.17
N SER A 237 4.88 15.06 -4.58
CA SER A 237 4.31 15.51 -5.85
C SER A 237 5.11 14.95 -7.03
N TYR A 238 4.40 14.50 -8.08
CA TYR A 238 5.02 14.11 -9.34
C TYR A 238 5.78 15.26 -10.05
N THR A 239 5.50 16.49 -9.70
CA THR A 239 6.19 17.66 -10.25
C THR A 239 7.47 18.00 -9.50
N ASP A 240 7.58 17.59 -8.24
CA ASP A 240 8.60 18.03 -7.30
C ASP A 240 9.14 16.82 -6.52
N GLU A 241 9.90 15.98 -7.23
CA GLU A 241 10.46 14.73 -6.67
C GLU A 241 11.54 15.06 -5.63
N LYS A 242 11.11 15.37 -4.40
CA LYS A 242 12.01 15.67 -3.28
C LYS A 242 12.29 14.43 -2.44
N PHE A 243 13.52 13.93 -2.53
CA PHE A 243 14.02 12.78 -1.77
C PHE A 243 15.21 13.19 -0.89
N SER A 244 15.01 14.20 -0.07
CA SER A 244 15.92 14.54 1.02
C SER A 244 15.36 14.04 2.35
N GLU A 245 16.21 13.83 3.36
CA GLU A 245 15.79 13.41 4.70
C GLU A 245 14.77 14.38 5.32
N GLU A 246 14.76 15.65 4.95
CA GLU A 246 13.79 16.66 5.40
C GLU A 246 12.35 16.34 4.98
N ASN A 247 12.19 15.60 3.87
CA ASN A 247 10.89 15.21 3.33
C ASN A 247 10.53 13.76 3.68
N MET A 248 11.30 13.10 4.54
CA MET A 248 11.09 11.73 4.97
C MET A 248 10.84 11.66 6.48
N ARG A 249 10.19 10.61 6.91
CA ARG A 249 10.18 10.24 8.33
C ARG A 249 11.56 9.70 8.70
N ILE A 250 11.95 9.90 9.96
CA ILE A 250 13.17 9.36 10.52
C ILE A 250 12.78 8.30 11.55
N SER A 251 13.28 7.10 11.38
CA SER A 251 13.00 6.00 12.31
C SER A 251 13.60 6.27 13.70
N SER A 252 12.80 6.02 14.73
CA SER A 252 13.22 6.00 16.13
C SER A 252 13.74 4.62 16.58
N GLY A 253 13.71 3.63 15.68
CA GLY A 253 14.05 2.22 15.94
C GLY A 253 12.88 1.28 15.69
N LYS A 254 11.65 1.69 16.04
CA LYS A 254 10.42 0.96 15.78
C LYS A 254 9.30 1.92 15.42
N GLU A 255 8.68 1.71 14.27
CA GLU A 255 7.56 2.49 13.77
C GLU A 255 6.34 1.60 13.53
N GLU A 256 5.16 2.10 13.84
CA GLU A 256 3.91 1.37 13.66
C GLU A 256 2.90 2.21 12.87
N PHE A 257 2.27 1.59 11.88
CA PHE A 257 1.21 2.16 11.06
C PHE A 257 0.05 1.19 10.97
N SER A 258 -1.15 1.68 10.75
CA SER A 258 -2.27 0.79 10.50
C SER A 258 -3.29 1.36 9.52
N ILE A 259 -3.97 0.44 8.83
CA ILE A 259 -5.18 0.70 8.08
C ILE A 259 -6.29 -0.19 8.64
N THR A 260 -7.47 0.37 8.76
CA THR A 260 -8.70 -0.34 9.12
C THR A 260 -9.70 -0.18 7.97
N ILE A 261 -10.14 -1.30 7.41
CA ILE A 261 -11.14 -1.39 6.35
C ILE A 261 -12.39 -1.97 6.97
N LYS A 262 -13.44 -1.16 7.07
CA LYS A 262 -14.72 -1.54 7.69
C LYS A 262 -15.85 -1.43 6.68
N VAL A 263 -16.63 -2.49 6.54
CA VAL A 263 -17.90 -2.48 5.80
C VAL A 263 -18.98 -1.87 6.70
N LEU A 264 -19.68 -0.83 6.22
CA LEU A 264 -20.69 -0.06 6.98
C LEU A 264 -22.06 -0.70 6.89
#